data_84e99df8ebfe703674d4cfebbec765b9
#
_entry.id   84e99df8ebfe703674d4cfebbec765b9
#
_cell.length_a   1.000
_cell.length_b   1.000
_cell.length_c   1.000
_cell.angle_alpha   90.00
_cell.angle_beta   90.00
_cell.angle_gamma   90.00
#
_symmetry.space_group_name_H-M   'P 1'
#
loop_
_entity.id
_entity.type
_entity.pdbx_description
1 polymer ?
#
loop_
_entity_poly.entity_id
_entity_poly.type
_entity_poly.pdbx_seq_one_letter_code
_entity_poly.pdbx_strand_id
1 'polypeptide(L)'
;VMTTEADIEPELSDLEISSIENLRHLQPYGEENNAPLFLMRNCTIISSRPLKDGKYTSFTAEYKGSQFKFLCFGTSFDKFGYYPGDKVDVLSHIEINEYNDKKSVSVRVKDIRRSDFPQDKYFAARNFYEKILRGEKTDSRLLKRILPDKENMKLPFDLARKLTSID
;
A
#
# COMPACT_ATOMS: atom_id res chain seq x y z
N VAL A 1 1.56 -10.76 11.91
CA VAL A 1 1.50 -9.70 10.88
C VAL A 1 2.62 -9.98 9.91
N MET A 2 2.31 -10.23 8.64
CA MET A 2 3.37 -10.28 7.62
C MET A 2 3.83 -8.85 7.36
N THR A 3 5.09 -8.58 7.67
CA THR A 3 5.77 -7.34 7.27
C THR A 3 6.61 -7.66 6.04
N THR A 4 6.57 -6.77 5.07
CA THR A 4 7.45 -6.84 3.90
C THR A 4 8.47 -5.73 4.04
N GLU A 5 9.74 -6.09 3.98
CA GLU A 5 10.85 -5.13 4.00
C GLU A 5 11.16 -4.72 2.56
N ALA A 6 11.46 -3.45 2.37
CA ALA A 6 11.95 -2.92 1.12
C ALA A 6 13.48 -2.95 1.12
N ASP A 7 14.07 -3.32 0.01
CA ASP A 7 15.53 -3.38 -0.13
C ASP A 7 16.12 -1.99 -0.35
N ILE A 8 15.41 -1.14 -1.10
CA ILE A 8 15.93 0.16 -1.57
C ILE A 8 14.80 1.22 -1.53
N GLU A 9 15.14 2.42 -1.06
CA GLU A 9 14.39 3.65 -1.32
C GLU A 9 15.15 4.42 -2.42
N PRO A 10 14.66 4.42 -3.68
CA PRO A 10 15.49 4.85 -4.81
C PRO A 10 15.61 6.37 -4.92
N GLU A 11 16.77 6.84 -5.38
CA GLU A 11 16.93 8.17 -5.92
C GLU A 11 16.51 8.19 -7.40
N LEU A 12 16.37 9.39 -8.00
CA LEU A 12 16.00 9.49 -9.42
C LEU A 12 17.04 8.87 -10.36
N SER A 13 18.32 8.95 -10.00
CA SER A 13 19.43 8.31 -10.74
C SER A 13 19.32 6.79 -10.77
N ASP A 14 18.77 6.18 -9.71
CA ASP A 14 18.58 4.74 -9.63
C ASP A 14 17.45 4.24 -10.54
N LEU A 15 16.55 5.16 -10.92
CA LEU A 15 15.41 4.92 -11.80
C LEU A 15 15.70 5.18 -13.28
N GLU A 16 16.94 5.49 -13.63
CA GLU A 16 17.39 5.57 -15.02
C GLU A 16 17.48 4.19 -15.66
N ILE A 17 17.27 4.12 -16.97
CA ILE A 17 17.29 2.86 -17.72
C ILE A 17 18.61 2.12 -17.51
N SER A 18 19.74 2.84 -17.56
CA SER A 18 21.08 2.28 -17.35
C SER A 18 21.25 1.65 -15.96
N SER A 19 20.76 2.28 -14.92
CA SER A 19 20.79 1.78 -13.55
C SER A 19 19.97 0.51 -13.39
N ILE A 20 18.78 0.49 -13.98
CA ILE A 20 17.89 -0.68 -13.93
C ILE A 20 18.43 -1.82 -14.78
N GLU A 21 19.08 -1.54 -15.92
CA GLU A 21 19.77 -2.57 -16.71
C GLU A 21 20.86 -3.27 -15.91
N ASN A 22 21.57 -2.56 -15.06
CA ASN A 22 22.60 -3.14 -14.19
C ASN A 22 22.03 -4.14 -13.17
N LEU A 23 20.75 -4.01 -12.77
CA LEU A 23 20.10 -5.00 -11.90
C LEU A 23 19.96 -6.39 -12.55
N ARG A 24 20.10 -6.48 -13.88
CA ARG A 24 20.13 -7.78 -14.57
C ARG A 24 21.30 -8.66 -14.14
N HIS A 25 22.38 -8.08 -13.64
CA HIS A 25 23.50 -8.84 -13.07
C HIS A 25 23.15 -9.62 -11.80
N LEU A 26 22.03 -9.25 -11.14
CA LEU A 26 21.50 -9.96 -9.97
C LEU A 26 20.61 -11.16 -10.35
N GLN A 27 20.31 -11.34 -11.63
CA GLN A 27 19.54 -12.48 -12.15
C GLN A 27 20.37 -13.77 -12.22
N PRO A 28 19.75 -14.97 -12.16
CA PRO A 28 18.30 -15.21 -12.12
C PRO A 28 17.71 -15.00 -10.73
N TYR A 29 16.50 -14.42 -10.68
CA TYR A 29 15.73 -14.33 -9.44
C TYR A 29 15.00 -15.66 -9.18
N GLY A 30 14.88 -16.04 -7.90
CA GLY A 30 14.27 -17.30 -7.48
C GLY A 30 13.98 -17.32 -5.99
N GLU A 31 13.82 -18.52 -5.43
CA GLU A 31 13.37 -18.71 -4.04
C GLU A 31 14.38 -18.15 -3.00
N GLU A 32 15.68 -18.22 -3.28
CA GLU A 32 16.73 -17.69 -2.41
C GLU A 32 17.31 -16.33 -2.86
N ASN A 33 16.90 -15.86 -4.04
CA ASN A 33 17.35 -14.58 -4.62
C ASN A 33 16.14 -13.81 -5.15
N ASN A 34 15.45 -13.12 -4.28
CA ASN A 34 14.27 -12.36 -4.64
C ASN A 34 14.62 -11.12 -5.49
N ALA A 35 13.73 -10.78 -6.42
CA ALA A 35 13.86 -9.53 -7.14
C ALA A 35 13.78 -8.34 -6.17
N PRO A 36 14.64 -7.32 -6.30
CA PRO A 36 14.69 -6.21 -5.37
C PRO A 36 13.36 -5.47 -5.30
N LEU A 37 12.98 -5.10 -4.08
CA LEU A 37 11.79 -4.34 -3.75
C LEU A 37 12.15 -2.88 -3.46
N PHE A 38 11.56 -1.98 -4.22
CA PHE A 38 11.76 -0.54 -4.12
C PHE A 38 10.60 0.11 -3.37
N LEU A 39 10.90 0.97 -2.41
CA LEU A 39 9.92 1.78 -1.70
C LEU A 39 9.97 3.23 -2.20
N MET A 40 8.96 3.65 -2.94
CA MET A 40 8.80 5.02 -3.42
C MET A 40 7.82 5.75 -2.49
N ARG A 41 8.33 6.64 -1.64
CA ARG A 41 7.52 7.37 -0.66
C ARG A 41 6.97 8.68 -1.21
N ASN A 42 5.82 9.09 -0.69
CA ASN A 42 5.19 10.37 -1.01
C ASN A 42 4.96 10.60 -2.51
N CYS A 43 4.63 9.54 -3.25
CA CYS A 43 4.23 9.67 -4.64
C CYS A 43 2.88 10.40 -4.71
N THR A 44 2.78 11.47 -5.51
CA THR A 44 1.52 12.19 -5.73
C THR A 44 0.83 11.65 -6.96
N ILE A 45 -0.36 11.08 -6.81
CA ILE A 45 -1.13 10.54 -7.93
C ILE A 45 -1.59 11.68 -8.83
N ILE A 46 -1.31 11.57 -10.13
CA ILE A 46 -1.73 12.52 -11.15
C ILE A 46 -2.98 12.03 -11.86
N SER A 47 -3.00 10.76 -12.25
CA SER A 47 -4.12 10.16 -12.97
C SER A 47 -4.14 8.65 -12.77
N SER A 48 -5.32 8.04 -12.91
CA SER A 48 -5.49 6.60 -12.93
C SER A 48 -6.41 6.17 -14.06
N ARG A 49 -6.23 4.95 -14.56
CA ARG A 49 -7.05 4.40 -15.64
C ARG A 49 -7.17 2.89 -15.52
N PRO A 50 -8.30 2.32 -15.97
CA PRO A 50 -8.46 0.88 -16.06
C PRO A 50 -7.53 0.27 -17.11
N LEU A 51 -7.13 -0.99 -16.87
CA LEU A 51 -6.46 -1.86 -17.83
C LEU A 51 -7.25 -3.18 -17.95
N LYS A 52 -7.28 -3.77 -19.13
CA LYS A 52 -7.96 -5.04 -19.43
C LYS A 52 -9.39 -5.05 -18.87
N ASP A 53 -10.22 -4.15 -19.35
CA ASP A 53 -11.64 -4.01 -18.96
C ASP A 53 -11.84 -3.81 -17.44
N GLY A 54 -10.92 -3.09 -16.80
CA GLY A 54 -11.00 -2.77 -15.37
C GLY A 54 -10.42 -3.83 -14.43
N LYS A 55 -9.94 -4.96 -14.96
CA LYS A 55 -9.35 -6.05 -14.17
C LYS A 55 -8.08 -5.61 -13.42
N TYR A 56 -7.35 -4.65 -13.98
CA TYR A 56 -6.13 -4.09 -13.40
C TYR A 56 -6.18 -2.57 -13.45
N THR A 57 -5.30 -1.95 -12.71
CA THR A 57 -5.18 -0.48 -12.65
C THR A 57 -3.80 -0.04 -13.12
N SER A 58 -3.77 1.02 -13.95
CA SER A 58 -2.55 1.79 -14.20
C SER A 58 -2.76 3.19 -13.68
N PHE A 59 -1.75 3.75 -13.03
CA PHE A 59 -1.77 5.14 -12.62
C PHE A 59 -0.44 5.82 -12.92
N THR A 60 -0.49 7.13 -13.07
CA THR A 60 0.69 7.99 -13.17
C THR A 60 0.82 8.76 -11.87
N ALA A 61 2.01 8.76 -11.30
CA ALA A 61 2.29 9.54 -10.12
C ALA A 61 3.65 10.24 -10.23
N GLU A 62 3.77 11.37 -9.56
CA GLU A 62 5.01 12.10 -9.41
C GLU A 62 5.78 11.58 -8.20
N TYR A 63 7.06 11.28 -8.40
CA TYR A 63 8.01 10.90 -7.37
C TYR A 63 9.25 11.78 -7.51
N LYS A 64 9.62 12.51 -6.46
CA LYS A 64 10.78 13.43 -6.44
C LYS A 64 10.83 14.37 -7.65
N GLY A 65 9.67 14.88 -8.13
CA GLY A 65 9.58 15.80 -9.26
C GLY A 65 9.56 15.15 -10.65
N SER A 66 9.66 13.84 -10.76
CA SER A 66 9.57 13.10 -12.02
C SER A 66 8.33 12.20 -12.06
N GLN A 67 7.75 12.04 -13.24
CA GLN A 67 6.54 11.26 -13.44
C GLN A 67 6.87 9.83 -13.84
N PHE A 68 6.25 8.87 -13.16
CA PHE A 68 6.38 7.45 -13.44
C PHE A 68 5.01 6.82 -13.68
N LYS A 69 5.02 5.79 -14.52
CA LYS A 69 3.84 4.95 -14.76
C LYS A 69 3.90 3.72 -13.88
N PHE A 70 2.85 3.53 -13.11
CA PHE A 70 2.68 2.41 -12.20
C PHE A 70 1.66 1.43 -12.75
N LEU A 71 1.94 0.13 -12.61
CA LEU A 71 1.07 -0.97 -13.01
C LEU A 71 0.68 -1.78 -11.78
N CYS A 72 -0.59 -1.79 -11.44
CA CYS A 72 -1.15 -2.52 -10.31
C CYS A 72 -1.98 -3.71 -10.82
N PHE A 73 -1.38 -4.90 -10.80
CA PHE A 73 -2.03 -6.15 -11.25
C PHE A 73 -2.83 -6.83 -10.14
N GLY A 74 -2.64 -6.45 -8.88
CA GLY A 74 -3.33 -7.04 -7.74
C GLY A 74 -4.69 -6.40 -7.40
N THR A 75 -5.04 -5.28 -8.06
CA THR A 75 -6.22 -4.49 -7.71
C THR A 75 -6.96 -4.06 -8.96
N SER A 76 -8.24 -4.37 -9.03
CA SER A 76 -9.14 -3.89 -10.08
C SER A 76 -9.40 -2.39 -9.93
N PHE A 77 -9.76 -1.73 -11.03
CA PHE A 77 -9.92 -0.27 -11.04
C PHE A 77 -11.02 0.22 -10.10
N ASP A 78 -12.11 -0.49 -9.96
CA ASP A 78 -13.21 -0.19 -9.04
C ASP A 78 -12.81 -0.25 -7.56
N LYS A 79 -11.77 -1.06 -7.23
CA LYS A 79 -11.25 -1.24 -5.87
C LYS A 79 -9.99 -0.44 -5.58
N PHE A 80 -9.47 0.30 -6.55
CA PHE A 80 -8.20 1.00 -6.41
C PHE A 80 -8.22 2.05 -5.29
N GLY A 81 -9.30 2.84 -5.17
CA GLY A 81 -9.57 3.69 -4.00
C GLY A 81 -8.62 4.89 -3.79
N TYR A 82 -7.77 5.20 -4.76
CA TYR A 82 -6.87 6.37 -4.73
C TYR A 82 -7.19 7.31 -5.90
N TYR A 83 -7.11 8.62 -5.64
CA TYR A 83 -7.54 9.66 -6.57
C TYR A 83 -6.41 10.64 -6.88
N PRO A 84 -6.51 11.40 -7.99
CA PRO A 84 -5.55 12.48 -8.27
C PRO A 84 -5.40 13.43 -7.08
N GLY A 85 -4.15 13.72 -6.72
CA GLY A 85 -3.78 14.52 -5.55
C GLY A 85 -3.49 13.73 -4.28
N ASP A 86 -3.89 12.45 -4.20
CA ASP A 86 -3.54 11.59 -3.06
C ASP A 86 -2.03 11.34 -3.03
N LYS A 87 -1.47 11.36 -1.83
CA LYS A 87 -0.08 10.96 -1.57
C LYS A 87 -0.01 9.53 -1.10
N VAL A 88 0.79 8.73 -1.79
CA VAL A 88 0.91 7.30 -1.54
C VAL A 88 2.36 6.87 -1.42
N ASP A 89 2.61 5.87 -0.59
CA ASP A 89 3.85 5.10 -0.57
C ASP A 89 3.62 3.84 -1.39
N VAL A 90 4.52 3.55 -2.31
CA VAL A 90 4.41 2.42 -3.23
C VAL A 90 5.58 1.47 -3.03
N LEU A 91 5.29 0.22 -2.72
CA LEU A 91 6.24 -0.88 -2.74
C LEU A 91 6.16 -1.56 -4.10
N SER A 92 7.28 -1.69 -4.80
CA SER A 92 7.27 -2.07 -6.20
C SER A 92 8.51 -2.84 -6.65
N HIS A 93 8.36 -3.58 -7.73
CA HIS A 93 9.48 -3.99 -8.59
C HIS A 93 9.59 -3.00 -9.75
N ILE A 94 10.81 -2.74 -10.20
CA ILE A 94 11.09 -1.84 -11.31
C ILE A 94 11.63 -2.65 -12.46
N GLU A 95 11.04 -2.47 -13.63
CA GLU A 95 11.35 -3.22 -14.84
C GLU A 95 11.51 -2.26 -16.01
N ILE A 96 12.28 -2.67 -17.02
CA ILE A 96 12.36 -1.98 -18.30
C ILE A 96 11.28 -2.58 -19.21
N ASN A 97 10.39 -1.74 -19.67
CA ASN A 97 9.43 -2.07 -20.70
C ASN A 97 9.97 -1.58 -22.05
N GLU A 98 10.06 -2.49 -23.02
CA GLU A 98 10.45 -2.18 -24.39
C GLU A 98 9.25 -2.34 -25.32
N TYR A 99 8.88 -1.25 -25.98
CA TYR A 99 7.78 -1.23 -26.94
C TYR A 99 8.13 -0.32 -28.12
N ASN A 100 8.06 -0.84 -29.36
CA ASN A 100 8.42 -0.14 -30.59
C ASN A 100 9.83 0.48 -30.52
N ASP A 101 10.84 -0.31 -30.12
CA ASP A 101 12.26 0.07 -29.95
C ASP A 101 12.48 1.22 -28.96
N LYS A 102 11.47 1.55 -28.16
CA LYS A 102 11.57 2.53 -27.06
C LYS A 102 11.55 1.85 -25.72
N LYS A 103 12.63 2.06 -24.96
CA LYS A 103 12.74 1.59 -23.59
C LYS A 103 12.14 2.62 -22.65
N SER A 104 11.39 2.17 -21.67
CA SER A 104 10.83 3.01 -20.61
C SER A 104 10.83 2.26 -19.29
N VAL A 105 10.97 3.00 -18.21
CA VAL A 105 10.84 2.44 -16.86
C VAL A 105 9.38 2.16 -16.55
N SER A 106 9.09 0.96 -16.09
CA SER A 106 7.78 0.52 -15.66
C SER A 106 7.85 0.09 -14.19
N VAL A 107 6.99 0.67 -13.37
CA VAL A 107 6.91 0.38 -11.94
C VAL A 107 5.76 -0.58 -11.69
N ARG A 108 6.08 -1.81 -11.31
CA ARG A 108 5.11 -2.86 -11.01
C ARG A 108 4.79 -2.87 -9.52
N VAL A 109 3.60 -2.43 -9.17
CA VAL A 109 3.15 -2.28 -7.79
C VAL A 109 2.99 -3.66 -7.14
N LYS A 110 3.63 -3.84 -6.00
CA LYS A 110 3.46 -4.97 -5.09
C LYS A 110 2.45 -4.63 -4.00
N ASP A 111 2.59 -3.42 -3.42
CA ASP A 111 1.69 -2.89 -2.41
C ASP A 111 1.64 -1.36 -2.50
N ILE A 112 0.54 -0.77 -2.04
CA ILE A 112 0.31 0.68 -2.05
C ILE A 112 -0.46 1.09 -0.80
N ARG A 113 -0.06 2.19 -0.17
CA ARG A 113 -0.77 2.75 0.97
C ARG A 113 -0.74 4.28 0.93
N ARG A 114 -1.62 4.93 1.68
CA ARG A 114 -1.53 6.38 1.90
C ARG A 114 -0.26 6.72 2.69
N SER A 115 0.44 7.76 2.28
CA SER A 115 1.69 8.19 2.95
C SER A 115 1.46 8.72 4.37
N ASP A 116 0.26 9.23 4.65
CA ASP A 116 -0.15 9.72 5.97
C ASP A 116 -0.67 8.62 6.91
N PHE A 117 -0.66 7.35 6.46
CA PHE A 117 -1.12 6.22 7.27
C PHE A 117 -0.23 5.99 8.50
N PRO A 118 -0.75 6.18 9.72
CA PRO A 118 0.04 6.07 10.95
C PRO A 118 0.31 4.61 11.33
N GLN A 119 1.16 3.94 10.57
CA GLN A 119 1.43 2.50 10.65
C GLN A 119 1.79 2.03 12.05
N ASP A 120 2.67 2.76 12.75
CA ASP A 120 3.10 2.39 14.10
C ASP A 120 1.94 2.43 15.10
N LYS A 121 1.09 3.44 14.99
CA LYS A 121 -0.13 3.55 15.82
C LYS A 121 -1.11 2.44 15.51
N TYR A 122 -1.29 2.11 14.23
CA TYR A 122 -2.17 1.02 13.81
C TYR A 122 -1.70 -0.33 14.36
N PHE A 123 -0.41 -0.65 14.21
CA PHE A 123 0.11 -1.92 14.73
C PHE A 123 0.13 -1.98 16.25
N ALA A 124 0.43 -0.87 16.93
CA ALA A 124 0.32 -0.79 18.38
C ALA A 124 -1.12 -1.05 18.86
N ALA A 125 -2.10 -0.42 18.23
CA ALA A 125 -3.52 -0.61 18.54
C ALA A 125 -3.97 -2.05 18.25
N ARG A 126 -3.56 -2.63 17.12
CA ARG A 126 -3.87 -4.01 16.74
C ARG A 126 -3.26 -5.01 17.74
N ASN A 127 -1.99 -4.89 18.06
CA ASN A 127 -1.31 -5.74 19.04
C ASN A 127 -1.98 -5.67 20.41
N PHE A 128 -2.40 -4.47 20.81
CA PHE A 128 -3.12 -4.28 22.05
C PHE A 128 -4.50 -4.97 22.01
N TYR A 129 -5.24 -4.86 20.92
CA TYR A 129 -6.52 -5.53 20.73
C TYR A 129 -6.38 -7.06 20.75
N GLU A 130 -5.37 -7.60 20.08
CA GLU A 130 -5.07 -9.05 20.09
C GLU A 130 -4.75 -9.56 21.50
N LYS A 131 -4.03 -8.78 22.33
CA LYS A 131 -3.81 -9.11 23.75
C LYS A 131 -5.10 -9.19 24.55
N ILE A 132 -6.02 -8.23 24.33
CA ILE A 132 -7.34 -8.26 24.96
C ILE A 132 -8.11 -9.55 24.58
N LEU A 133 -8.12 -9.90 23.29
CA LEU A 133 -8.79 -11.11 22.81
C LEU A 133 -8.24 -12.39 23.43
N ARG A 134 -6.93 -12.42 23.74
CA ARG A 134 -6.28 -13.56 24.43
C ARG A 134 -6.48 -13.55 25.93
N GLY A 135 -7.18 -12.57 26.50
CA GLY A 135 -7.37 -12.45 27.94
C GLY A 135 -6.11 -12.06 28.71
N GLU A 136 -5.10 -11.52 28.02
CA GLU A 136 -3.87 -11.05 28.68
C GLU A 136 -4.15 -9.79 29.49
N LYS A 137 -3.44 -9.64 30.63
CA LYS A 137 -3.54 -8.40 31.44
C LYS A 137 -3.07 -7.20 30.62
N THR A 138 -3.96 -6.26 30.42
CA THR A 138 -3.71 -5.02 29.69
C THR A 138 -3.85 -3.80 30.58
N ASP A 139 -3.13 -2.71 30.26
CA ASP A 139 -3.23 -1.46 31.01
C ASP A 139 -4.64 -0.86 30.90
N SER A 140 -5.30 -0.72 32.05
CA SER A 140 -6.65 -0.16 32.15
C SER A 140 -6.78 1.28 31.61
N ARG A 141 -5.67 2.05 31.60
CA ARG A 141 -5.66 3.40 31.03
C ARG A 141 -5.79 3.37 29.51
N LEU A 142 -5.17 2.40 28.86
CA LEU A 142 -5.28 2.19 27.40
C LEU A 142 -6.67 1.66 27.03
N LEU A 143 -7.25 0.76 27.84
CA LEU A 143 -8.62 0.28 27.65
C LEU A 143 -9.63 1.43 27.64
N LYS A 144 -9.53 2.38 28.57
CA LYS A 144 -10.42 3.56 28.64
C LYS A 144 -10.32 4.47 27.41
N ARG A 145 -9.20 4.46 26.68
CA ARG A 145 -9.01 5.28 25.47
C ARG A 145 -9.54 4.60 24.21
N ILE A 146 -9.68 3.28 24.21
CA ILE A 146 -10.10 2.49 23.04
C ILE A 146 -11.59 2.13 23.15
N LEU A 147 -12.09 1.91 24.37
CA LEU A 147 -13.50 1.64 24.56
C LEU A 147 -14.31 2.92 24.25
N PRO A 148 -15.27 2.82 23.35
CA PRO A 148 -16.15 3.94 23.07
C PRO A 148 -16.89 4.34 24.35
N ASP A 149 -17.08 5.64 24.53
CA ASP A 149 -17.93 6.15 25.62
C ASP A 149 -19.40 5.76 25.41
N LYS A 150 -20.24 6.04 26.40
CA LYS A 150 -21.65 5.72 26.36
C LYS A 150 -22.39 6.40 25.19
N GLU A 151 -21.94 7.57 24.79
CA GLU A 151 -22.53 8.36 23.71
C GLU A 151 -22.23 7.73 22.35
N ASN A 152 -20.97 7.34 22.14
CA ASN A 152 -20.54 6.66 20.91
C ASN A 152 -21.07 5.23 20.80
N MET A 153 -21.42 4.58 21.91
CA MET A 153 -22.06 3.25 21.93
C MET A 153 -23.56 3.29 21.68
N LYS A 154 -24.21 4.45 21.80
CA LYS A 154 -25.66 4.56 21.68
C LYS A 154 -26.15 4.17 20.28
N LEU A 155 -25.51 4.69 19.24
CA LEU A 155 -25.89 4.41 17.85
C LEU A 155 -25.75 2.92 17.45
N PRO A 156 -24.62 2.23 17.70
CA PRO A 156 -24.50 0.80 17.46
C PRO A 156 -25.48 -0.04 18.29
N PHE A 157 -25.75 0.36 19.55
CA PHE A 157 -26.72 -0.33 20.41
C PHE A 157 -28.15 -0.19 19.90
N ASP A 158 -28.57 1.02 19.48
CA ASP A 158 -29.90 1.26 18.93
C ASP A 158 -30.11 0.52 17.58
N LEU A 159 -29.06 0.44 16.75
CA LEU A 159 -29.05 -0.35 15.52
C LEU A 159 -29.17 -1.85 15.80
N ALA A 160 -28.38 -2.37 16.72
CA ALA A 160 -28.45 -3.78 17.12
C ALA A 160 -29.82 -4.15 17.66
N ARG A 161 -30.41 -3.29 18.49
CA ARG A 161 -31.76 -3.49 19.06
C ARG A 161 -32.85 -3.49 17.98
N LYS A 162 -32.71 -2.63 16.95
CA LYS A 162 -33.66 -2.63 15.82
C LYS A 162 -33.56 -3.88 14.97
N LEU A 163 -32.33 -4.40 14.76
CA LEU A 163 -32.10 -5.61 13.99
C LEU A 163 -32.57 -6.89 14.71
N THR A 164 -32.53 -6.91 16.04
CA THR A 164 -33.01 -8.05 16.85
C THR A 164 -34.52 -8.00 17.14
N SER A 165 -35.21 -6.91 16.79
CA SER A 165 -36.66 -6.76 16.95
C SER A 165 -37.46 -6.96 15.66
N ILE A 166 -36.83 -7.50 14.61
CA ILE A 166 -37.44 -7.86 13.32
C ILE A 166 -37.54 -9.40 13.24
N ASP A 167 -38.25 -10.00 14.22
CA ASP A 167 -38.76 -11.37 14.16
C ASP A 167 -40.27 -11.34 14.29
#